data_659d680910941b5ca46706b69a5896a6
#
_entry.id   659d680910941b5ca46706b69a5896a6
#
_cell.length_a   1.000
_cell.length_b   1.000
_cell.length_c   1.000
_cell.angle_alpha   90.00
_cell.angle_beta   90.00
_cell.angle_gamma   90.00
#
_symmetry.space_group_name_H-M   'P 1'
#
loop_
_entity.id
_entity.type
_entity.pdbx_description
1 polymer ?
#
loop_
_entity_poly.entity_id
_entity_poly.type
_entity_poly.pdbx_seq_one_letter_code
_entity_poly.pdbx_strand_id
1 'polypeptide(L)'
;TRLEHLVSNYPSGFAAEVRDVQSRQIIFSGNREVSLNPASVMKLLTTKVAIDLLGIGFRWNTDVLTKGMIKNNTLDGDLYFRGSGDPTLDLVRFKALIKSIHDFGIHSIKGNVFVDRSNFPDNTHDPGHFDNEPLRPYNAGADALPINANVFNIHFVPRPGTQAVDLISSPLNAP
;
A
#
# COMPACT_ATOMS: atom_id res chain seq x y z
N THR A 1 3.67 25.04 34.77
CA THR A 1 4.86 24.62 33.99
C THR A 1 4.80 25.16 32.55
N ARG A 2 5.91 25.09 31.80
CA ARG A 2 5.94 25.47 30.37
C ARG A 2 4.94 24.61 29.54
N LEU A 3 4.72 23.36 29.92
CA LEU A 3 3.76 22.46 29.31
C LEU A 3 2.32 22.90 29.58
N GLU A 4 1.99 23.30 30.80
CA GLU A 4 0.67 23.85 31.14
C GLU A 4 0.34 25.09 30.31
N HIS A 5 1.31 25.97 30.15
CA HIS A 5 1.15 27.16 29.30
C HIS A 5 0.91 26.81 27.82
N LEU A 6 1.62 25.82 27.29
CA LEU A 6 1.39 25.37 25.92
C LEU A 6 -0.03 24.78 25.74
N VAL A 7 -0.49 23.95 26.68
CA VAL A 7 -1.83 23.36 26.60
C VAL A 7 -2.92 24.44 26.70
N SER A 8 -2.75 25.43 27.58
CA SER A 8 -3.73 26.53 27.75
C SER A 8 -3.82 27.42 26.51
N ASN A 9 -2.72 27.58 25.77
CA ASN A 9 -2.71 28.38 24.54
C ASN A 9 -3.24 27.65 23.30
N TYR A 10 -3.32 26.32 23.34
CA TYR A 10 -3.80 25.49 22.24
C TYR A 10 -4.85 24.47 22.70
N PRO A 11 -6.04 24.93 23.18
CA PRO A 11 -6.99 24.08 23.89
C PRO A 11 -7.61 22.99 23.01
N SER A 12 -7.63 23.14 21.70
CA SER A 12 -8.26 22.18 20.78
C SER A 12 -7.29 21.51 19.78
N GLY A 13 -6.07 22.03 19.68
CA GLY A 13 -5.09 21.56 18.69
C GLY A 13 -3.91 20.78 19.26
N PHE A 14 -3.89 20.58 20.58
CA PHE A 14 -2.76 19.96 21.26
C PHE A 14 -3.22 19.11 22.46
N ALA A 15 -2.69 17.91 22.56
CA ALA A 15 -2.83 17.06 23.74
C ALA A 15 -1.48 16.47 24.08
N ALA A 16 -1.17 16.32 25.37
CA ALA A 16 0.06 15.70 25.82
C ALA A 16 -0.12 14.97 27.14
N GLU A 17 0.58 13.84 27.26
CA GLU A 17 0.76 13.11 28.51
C GLU A 17 2.23 12.74 28.67
N VAL A 18 2.77 12.99 29.84
CA VAL A 18 4.14 12.61 30.22
C VAL A 18 4.06 11.65 31.39
N ARG A 19 4.68 10.48 31.24
CA ARG A 19 4.76 9.46 32.29
C ARG A 19 6.19 9.15 32.63
N ASP A 20 6.41 8.86 33.90
CA ASP A 20 7.65 8.21 34.32
C ASP A 20 7.72 6.78 33.76
N VAL A 21 8.86 6.43 33.18
CA VAL A 21 9.00 5.14 32.46
C VAL A 21 9.00 3.95 33.43
N GLN A 22 9.55 4.12 34.64
CA GLN A 22 9.68 3.04 35.60
C GLN A 22 8.42 2.87 36.44
N SER A 23 7.93 3.96 37.03
CA SER A 23 6.78 3.93 37.93
C SER A 23 5.43 3.98 37.21
N ARG A 24 5.42 4.35 35.92
CA ARG A 24 4.23 4.60 35.13
C ARG A 24 3.37 5.77 35.61
N GLN A 25 3.82 6.51 36.61
CA GLN A 25 3.10 7.66 37.13
C GLN A 25 2.97 8.77 36.08
N ILE A 26 1.80 9.41 36.02
CA ILE A 26 1.58 10.57 35.16
C ILE A 26 2.24 11.77 35.83
N ILE A 27 3.25 12.33 35.18
CA ILE A 27 3.95 13.57 35.60
C ILE A 27 3.19 14.79 35.13
N PHE A 28 2.61 14.69 33.93
CA PHE A 28 1.84 15.78 33.31
C PHE A 28 0.73 15.19 32.43
N SER A 29 -0.41 15.84 32.39
CA SER A 29 -1.52 15.47 31.48
C SER A 29 -2.27 16.75 31.07
N GLY A 30 -2.34 17.00 29.80
CA GLY A 30 -3.08 18.14 29.25
C GLY A 30 -3.90 17.72 28.04
N ASN A 31 -5.21 18.10 28.03
CA ASN A 31 -6.15 17.84 26.96
C ASN A 31 -6.27 16.36 26.53
N ARG A 32 -6.00 15.41 27.44
CA ARG A 32 -5.94 13.97 27.13
C ARG A 32 -7.24 13.38 26.60
N GLU A 33 -8.37 14.02 26.90
CA GLU A 33 -9.71 13.58 26.46
C GLU A 33 -10.12 14.20 25.11
N VAL A 34 -9.27 15.06 24.53
CA VAL A 34 -9.56 15.67 23.23
C VAL A 34 -9.19 14.69 22.11
N SER A 35 -10.17 14.39 21.27
CA SER A 35 -9.92 13.60 20.06
C SER A 35 -9.13 14.41 19.04
N LEU A 36 -7.96 13.92 18.67
CA LEU A 36 -7.11 14.51 17.65
C LEU A 36 -6.88 13.50 16.52
N ASN A 37 -6.67 14.02 15.31
CA ASN A 37 -6.25 13.16 14.20
C ASN A 37 -4.81 12.69 14.45
N PRO A 38 -4.58 11.37 14.64
CA PRO A 38 -3.26 10.85 14.94
C PRO A 38 -2.29 10.84 13.76
N ALA A 39 -2.79 11.09 12.55
CA ALA A 39 -2.01 10.98 11.32
C ALA A 39 -1.18 9.68 11.30
N SER A 40 0.13 9.76 11.00
CA SER A 40 1.00 8.58 10.96
C SER A 40 1.27 7.90 12.31
N VAL A 41 0.90 8.51 13.43
CA VAL A 41 0.99 7.86 14.75
C VAL A 41 0.03 6.66 14.83
N MET A 42 -1.06 6.66 14.04
CA MET A 42 -1.96 5.51 13.90
C MET A 42 -1.23 4.22 13.49
N LYS A 43 -0.10 4.33 12.78
CA LYS A 43 0.70 3.17 12.38
C LYS A 43 1.22 2.36 13.57
N LEU A 44 1.47 3.00 14.70
CA LEU A 44 1.88 2.31 15.93
C LEU A 44 0.77 1.38 16.42
N LEU A 45 -0.48 1.88 16.45
CA LEU A 45 -1.64 1.07 16.86
C LEU A 45 -1.89 -0.05 15.85
N THR A 46 -1.91 0.27 14.56
CA THR A 46 -2.11 -0.72 13.48
C THR A 46 -1.07 -1.84 13.55
N THR A 47 0.21 -1.48 13.71
CA THR A 47 1.30 -2.47 13.82
C THR A 47 1.17 -3.32 15.07
N LYS A 48 0.85 -2.71 16.22
CA LYS A 48 0.65 -3.46 17.47
C LYS A 48 -0.48 -4.47 17.35
N VAL A 49 -1.63 -4.06 16.83
CA VAL A 49 -2.79 -4.93 16.62
C VAL A 49 -2.47 -6.04 15.61
N ALA A 50 -1.78 -5.72 14.52
CA ALA A 50 -1.36 -6.71 13.54
C ALA A 50 -0.45 -7.78 14.15
N ILE A 51 0.54 -7.39 14.96
CA ILE A 51 1.43 -8.33 15.67
C ILE A 51 0.64 -9.20 16.65
N ASP A 52 -0.30 -8.61 17.39
CA ASP A 52 -1.09 -9.35 18.38
C ASP A 52 -2.04 -10.39 17.73
N LEU A 53 -2.65 -10.03 16.59
CA LEU A 53 -3.62 -10.88 15.91
C LEU A 53 -2.99 -11.90 14.96
N LEU A 54 -1.97 -11.50 14.23
CA LEU A 54 -1.37 -12.29 13.16
C LEU A 54 -0.06 -12.96 13.58
N GLY A 55 0.59 -12.41 14.61
CA GLY A 55 1.91 -12.82 15.04
C GLY A 55 3.04 -12.25 14.18
N ILE A 56 4.25 -12.21 14.76
CA ILE A 56 5.44 -11.66 14.08
C ILE A 56 5.90 -12.51 12.87
N GLY A 57 5.46 -13.75 12.81
CA GLY A 57 5.76 -14.69 11.72
C GLY A 57 4.84 -14.59 10.52
N PHE A 58 3.82 -13.74 10.55
CA PHE A 58 2.87 -13.60 9.44
C PHE A 58 3.57 -13.24 8.12
N ARG A 59 3.10 -13.84 7.02
CA ARG A 59 3.59 -13.58 5.66
C ARG A 59 2.41 -13.35 4.74
N TRP A 60 2.58 -12.38 3.87
CA TRP A 60 1.68 -12.13 2.75
C TRP A 60 1.93 -13.14 1.64
N ASN A 61 0.88 -13.57 0.95
CA ASN A 61 0.98 -14.48 -0.18
C ASN A 61 0.33 -13.87 -1.42
N THR A 62 0.94 -14.11 -2.57
CA THR A 62 0.30 -13.91 -3.86
C THR A 62 0.24 -15.26 -4.54
N ASP A 63 -0.97 -15.80 -4.69
CA ASP A 63 -1.16 -17.08 -5.34
C ASP A 63 -1.27 -16.89 -6.85
N VAL A 64 -0.64 -17.79 -7.60
CA VAL A 64 -0.82 -17.92 -9.05
C VAL A 64 -1.54 -19.21 -9.33
N LEU A 65 -2.72 -19.11 -9.90
CA LEU A 65 -3.60 -20.23 -10.18
C LEU A 65 -3.84 -20.36 -11.69
N THR A 66 -4.00 -21.57 -12.17
CA THR A 66 -4.30 -21.84 -13.59
C THR A 66 -5.60 -22.60 -13.73
N LYS A 67 -6.36 -22.28 -14.76
CA LYS A 67 -7.53 -23.05 -15.19
C LYS A 67 -7.33 -23.48 -16.63
N GLY A 68 -6.88 -24.72 -16.84
CA GLY A 68 -6.55 -25.24 -18.15
C GLY A 68 -5.37 -26.21 -18.10
N MET A 69 -4.85 -26.57 -19.26
CA MET A 69 -3.76 -27.54 -19.40
C MET A 69 -2.50 -26.85 -19.92
N ILE A 70 -1.36 -27.22 -19.37
CA ILE A 70 -0.07 -26.74 -19.89
C ILE A 70 0.45 -27.78 -20.89
N LYS A 71 0.65 -27.35 -22.13
CA LYS A 71 1.22 -28.15 -23.21
C LYS A 71 2.25 -27.33 -23.99
N ASN A 72 3.41 -27.92 -24.26
CA ASN A 72 4.48 -27.25 -25.02
C ASN A 72 4.73 -25.79 -24.52
N ASN A 73 4.88 -25.63 -23.21
CA ASN A 73 5.10 -24.38 -22.52
C ASN A 73 3.99 -23.32 -22.73
N THR A 74 2.81 -23.75 -23.16
CA THR A 74 1.65 -22.88 -23.32
C THR A 74 0.54 -23.33 -22.40
N LEU A 75 0.00 -22.38 -21.61
CA LEU A 75 -1.24 -22.59 -20.87
C LEU A 75 -2.42 -22.44 -21.84
N ASP A 76 -3.10 -23.53 -22.12
CA ASP A 76 -4.37 -23.54 -22.85
C ASP A 76 -5.52 -23.32 -21.87
N GLY A 77 -5.71 -22.09 -21.48
CA GLY A 77 -6.64 -21.66 -20.43
C GLY A 77 -6.22 -20.36 -19.76
N ASP A 78 -6.82 -20.07 -18.63
CA ASP A 78 -6.69 -18.79 -17.91
C ASP A 78 -5.67 -18.84 -16.78
N LEU A 79 -5.02 -17.70 -16.52
CA LEU A 79 -4.15 -17.47 -15.37
C LEU A 79 -4.81 -16.51 -14.40
N TYR A 80 -4.69 -16.78 -13.10
CA TYR A 80 -5.25 -15.95 -12.04
C TYR A 80 -4.14 -15.55 -11.06
N PHE A 81 -4.06 -14.25 -10.75
CA PHE A 81 -3.30 -13.73 -9.63
C PHE A 81 -4.28 -13.43 -8.49
N ARG A 82 -4.18 -14.15 -7.38
CA ARG A 82 -4.96 -13.87 -6.18
C ARG A 82 -4.07 -13.23 -5.14
N GLY A 83 -4.30 -11.95 -4.88
CA GLY A 83 -3.55 -11.17 -3.92
C GLY A 83 -4.10 -11.28 -2.51
N SER A 84 -3.24 -11.09 -1.52
CA SER A 84 -3.61 -10.96 -0.11
C SER A 84 -3.31 -9.58 0.48
N GLY A 85 -2.97 -8.61 -0.36
CA GLY A 85 -2.66 -7.24 0.06
C GLY A 85 -1.22 -7.03 0.49
N ASP A 86 -0.25 -7.74 -0.11
CA ASP A 86 1.17 -7.58 0.21
C ASP A 86 1.68 -6.17 -0.13
N PRO A 87 1.91 -5.29 0.86
CA PRO A 87 2.37 -3.92 0.62
C PRO A 87 3.83 -3.87 0.13
N THR A 88 4.54 -4.99 0.16
CA THR A 88 5.93 -5.08 -0.23
C THR A 88 6.12 -5.63 -1.65
N LEU A 89 5.04 -5.90 -2.37
CA LEU A 89 5.07 -6.38 -3.75
C LEU A 89 5.50 -5.26 -4.71
N ASP A 90 6.78 -4.98 -4.71
CA ASP A 90 7.40 -4.05 -5.65
C ASP A 90 7.58 -4.70 -7.04
N LEU A 91 8.11 -3.93 -7.99
CA LEU A 91 8.36 -4.44 -9.34
C LEU A 91 9.40 -5.53 -9.41
N VAL A 92 10.41 -5.51 -8.53
CA VAL A 92 11.46 -6.53 -8.51
C VAL A 92 10.85 -7.86 -8.11
N ARG A 93 10.04 -7.86 -7.06
CA ARG A 93 9.32 -9.04 -6.58
C ARG A 93 8.26 -9.51 -7.58
N PHE A 94 7.53 -8.58 -8.19
CA PHE A 94 6.58 -8.94 -9.23
C PHE A 94 7.25 -9.57 -10.45
N LYS A 95 8.38 -9.01 -10.93
CA LYS A 95 9.17 -9.64 -12.00
C LYS A 95 9.69 -11.02 -11.61
N ALA A 96 10.11 -11.20 -10.36
CA ALA A 96 10.52 -12.51 -9.86
C ALA A 96 9.36 -13.50 -9.85
N LEU A 97 8.14 -13.05 -9.52
CA LEU A 97 6.93 -13.87 -9.59
C LEU A 97 6.65 -14.29 -11.05
N ILE A 98 6.70 -13.35 -12.00
CA ILE A 98 6.55 -13.66 -13.44
C ILE A 98 7.63 -14.65 -13.90
N LYS A 99 8.87 -14.45 -13.46
CA LYS A 99 9.95 -15.41 -13.75
C LYS A 99 9.63 -16.80 -13.21
N SER A 100 9.10 -16.92 -12.01
CA SER A 100 8.69 -18.22 -11.43
C SER A 100 7.62 -18.91 -12.27
N ILE A 101 6.68 -18.17 -12.83
CA ILE A 101 5.65 -18.71 -13.74
C ILE A 101 6.32 -19.26 -15.02
N HIS A 102 7.27 -18.52 -15.56
CA HIS A 102 8.03 -18.95 -16.73
C HIS A 102 8.86 -20.19 -16.41
N ASP A 103 9.60 -20.20 -15.29
CA ASP A 103 10.40 -21.35 -14.86
C ASP A 103 9.56 -22.59 -14.56
N PHE A 104 8.29 -22.43 -14.16
CA PHE A 104 7.31 -23.50 -14.01
C PHE A 104 6.88 -24.11 -15.35
N GLY A 105 7.21 -23.47 -16.47
CA GLY A 105 6.92 -23.95 -17.81
C GLY A 105 5.75 -23.27 -18.51
N ILE A 106 5.31 -22.11 -18.04
CA ILE A 106 4.29 -21.31 -18.72
C ILE A 106 4.97 -20.12 -19.40
N HIS A 107 5.21 -20.24 -20.70
CA HIS A 107 5.86 -19.19 -21.51
C HIS A 107 4.84 -18.39 -22.31
N SER A 108 3.66 -18.95 -22.55
CA SER A 108 2.54 -18.26 -23.19
C SER A 108 1.19 -18.67 -22.61
N ILE A 109 0.20 -17.82 -22.74
CA ILE A 109 -1.16 -18.02 -22.26
C ILE A 109 -2.09 -17.76 -23.42
N LYS A 110 -2.98 -18.72 -23.75
CA LYS A 110 -3.99 -18.54 -24.80
C LYS A 110 -5.28 -17.92 -24.30
N GLY A 111 -5.57 -18.08 -22.99
CA GLY A 111 -6.75 -17.51 -22.36
C GLY A 111 -6.47 -16.11 -21.79
N ASN A 112 -7.18 -15.77 -20.72
CA ASN A 112 -7.11 -14.49 -20.08
C ASN A 112 -6.22 -14.52 -18.84
N VAL A 113 -5.76 -13.32 -18.43
CA VAL A 113 -5.12 -13.10 -17.13
C VAL A 113 -6.11 -12.34 -16.25
N PHE A 114 -6.44 -12.90 -15.11
CA PHE A 114 -7.36 -12.32 -14.15
C PHE A 114 -6.63 -11.93 -12.86
N VAL A 115 -7.09 -10.85 -12.24
CA VAL A 115 -6.70 -10.47 -10.88
C VAL A 115 -7.88 -10.75 -9.95
N ASP A 116 -7.69 -11.68 -9.04
CA ASP A 116 -8.67 -12.01 -8.01
C ASP A 116 -8.42 -11.11 -6.78
N ARG A 117 -9.37 -10.21 -6.53
CA ARG A 117 -9.38 -9.28 -5.39
C ARG A 117 -10.36 -9.67 -4.30
N SER A 118 -10.87 -10.90 -4.31
CA SER A 118 -11.93 -11.35 -3.39
C SER A 118 -11.57 -11.26 -1.90
N ASN A 119 -10.27 -11.19 -1.57
CA ASN A 119 -9.79 -10.98 -0.20
C ASN A 119 -10.03 -9.56 0.33
N PHE A 120 -10.38 -8.61 -0.54
CA PHE A 120 -10.69 -7.24 -0.17
C PHE A 120 -12.10 -6.91 -0.63
N PRO A 121 -12.93 -6.29 0.22
CA PRO A 121 -14.23 -5.80 -0.21
C PRO A 121 -14.06 -4.73 -1.30
N ASP A 122 -15.09 -4.57 -2.12
CA ASP A 122 -15.13 -3.46 -3.07
C ASP A 122 -14.87 -2.14 -2.36
N ASN A 123 -13.79 -1.50 -2.77
CA ASN A 123 -13.31 -0.30 -2.10
C ASN A 123 -13.81 0.94 -2.85
N THR A 124 -14.76 1.64 -2.25
CA THR A 124 -15.24 2.95 -2.71
C THR A 124 -14.33 4.08 -2.18
N HIS A 125 -13.05 3.80 -1.97
CA HIS A 125 -12.11 4.77 -1.45
C HIS A 125 -11.99 6.01 -2.36
N ASP A 126 -12.24 7.19 -1.79
CA ASP A 126 -11.95 8.46 -2.43
C ASP A 126 -10.56 8.94 -1.98
N PRO A 127 -9.57 8.93 -2.88
CA PRO A 127 -8.21 9.33 -2.52
C PRO A 127 -8.09 10.82 -2.19
N GLY A 128 -9.07 11.65 -2.57
CA GLY A 128 -9.10 13.07 -2.23
C GLY A 128 -9.70 13.38 -0.86
N HIS A 129 -10.39 12.43 -0.24
CA HIS A 129 -11.19 12.67 0.96
C HIS A 129 -10.38 13.19 2.17
N PHE A 130 -9.13 12.73 2.33
CA PHE A 130 -8.32 13.04 3.51
C PHE A 130 -7.76 14.46 3.50
N ASP A 131 -7.16 14.91 2.39
CA ASP A 131 -6.39 16.14 2.30
C ASP A 131 -6.54 16.87 0.96
N ASN A 132 -7.48 16.43 0.12
CA ASN A 132 -7.71 16.92 -1.24
C ASN A 132 -6.48 16.78 -2.17
N GLU A 133 -5.62 15.78 -1.91
CA GLU A 133 -4.42 15.46 -2.67
C GLU A 133 -4.51 14.04 -3.27
N PRO A 134 -5.44 13.78 -4.22
CA PRO A 134 -5.77 12.43 -4.69
C PRO A 134 -4.61 11.71 -5.38
N LEU A 135 -3.60 12.44 -5.85
CA LEU A 135 -2.44 11.87 -6.54
C LEU A 135 -1.27 11.55 -5.60
N ARG A 136 -1.42 11.77 -4.31
CA ARG A 136 -0.39 11.39 -3.34
C ARG A 136 -0.37 9.88 -3.14
N PRO A 137 0.81 9.24 -3.18
CA PRO A 137 0.94 7.79 -3.00
C PRO A 137 0.30 7.24 -1.72
N TYR A 138 0.33 8.01 -0.64
CA TYR A 138 -0.24 7.61 0.65
C TYR A 138 -1.78 7.63 0.67
N ASN A 139 -2.41 8.23 -0.34
CA ASN A 139 -3.85 8.24 -0.53
C ASN A 139 -4.35 7.12 -1.47
N ALA A 140 -3.43 6.27 -1.98
CA ALA A 140 -3.85 5.09 -2.74
C ALA A 140 -4.71 4.17 -1.87
N GLY A 141 -5.82 3.70 -2.42
CA GLY A 141 -6.72 2.78 -1.73
C GLY A 141 -6.08 1.41 -1.49
N ALA A 142 -6.59 0.69 -0.48
CA ALA A 142 -6.18 -0.68 -0.24
C ALA A 142 -6.55 -1.58 -1.43
N ASP A 143 -5.66 -2.49 -1.82
CA ASP A 143 -5.86 -3.42 -2.93
C ASP A 143 -5.31 -4.80 -2.55
N ALA A 144 -5.93 -5.85 -3.06
CA ALA A 144 -5.45 -7.21 -2.84
C ALA A 144 -4.11 -7.48 -3.54
N LEU A 145 -3.84 -6.79 -4.65
CA LEU A 145 -2.61 -6.94 -5.44
C LEU A 145 -1.96 -5.55 -5.70
N PRO A 146 -1.44 -4.86 -4.67
CA PRO A 146 -0.94 -3.50 -4.80
C PRO A 146 0.47 -3.49 -5.40
N ILE A 147 0.62 -3.81 -6.67
CA ILE A 147 1.92 -3.83 -7.34
C ILE A 147 2.53 -2.42 -7.30
N ASN A 148 3.75 -2.33 -6.75
CA ASN A 148 4.47 -1.06 -6.58
C ASN A 148 3.62 0.00 -5.84
N ALA A 149 2.87 -0.43 -4.82
CA ALA A 149 1.94 0.39 -4.04
C ALA A 149 0.88 1.13 -4.91
N ASN A 150 0.53 0.59 -6.06
CA ASN A 150 -0.36 1.22 -7.07
C ASN A 150 0.13 2.60 -7.53
N VAL A 151 1.45 2.83 -7.51
CA VAL A 151 2.08 4.10 -7.88
C VAL A 151 2.91 3.94 -9.14
N PHE A 152 2.79 4.90 -10.03
CA PHE A 152 3.66 5.05 -11.19
C PHE A 152 4.07 6.52 -11.36
N ASN A 153 5.22 6.74 -11.98
CA ASN A 153 5.72 8.06 -12.31
C ASN A 153 5.46 8.36 -13.79
N ILE A 154 5.05 9.58 -14.06
CA ILE A 154 4.96 10.09 -15.43
C ILE A 154 6.01 11.20 -15.58
N HIS A 155 6.91 11.03 -16.53
CA HIS A 155 7.90 12.02 -16.91
C HIS A 155 7.45 12.72 -18.17
N PHE A 156 7.40 14.03 -18.13
CA PHE A 156 7.10 14.89 -19.27
C PHE A 156 8.43 15.36 -19.86
N VAL A 157 8.79 14.86 -21.03
CA VAL A 157 10.05 15.21 -21.69
C VAL A 157 9.76 16.11 -22.89
N PRO A 158 10.11 17.41 -22.83
CA PRO A 158 9.90 18.31 -23.97
C PRO A 158 10.65 17.83 -25.19
N ARG A 159 9.99 17.84 -26.35
CA ARG A 159 10.61 17.51 -27.63
C ARG A 159 11.18 18.80 -28.25
N PRO A 160 12.54 18.95 -28.32
CA PRO A 160 13.16 20.17 -28.84
C PRO A 160 12.68 20.53 -30.25
N GLY A 161 12.40 21.81 -30.49
CA GLY A 161 11.96 22.32 -31.79
C GLY A 161 10.50 22.04 -32.15
N THR A 162 9.69 21.53 -31.21
CA THR A 162 8.28 21.25 -31.40
C THR A 162 7.44 21.78 -30.23
N GLN A 163 6.10 21.80 -30.37
CA GLN A 163 5.18 22.05 -29.25
C GLN A 163 4.70 20.73 -28.61
N ALA A 164 5.42 19.62 -28.84
CA ALA A 164 5.08 18.30 -28.33
C ALA A 164 5.90 17.93 -27.09
N VAL A 165 5.33 17.06 -26.28
CA VAL A 165 5.94 16.49 -25.07
C VAL A 165 5.82 14.97 -25.18
N ASP A 166 6.93 14.26 -24.95
CA ASP A 166 6.90 12.82 -24.79
C ASP A 166 6.51 12.47 -23.33
N LEU A 167 5.60 11.53 -23.19
CA LEU A 167 5.20 10.99 -21.90
C LEU A 167 5.93 9.66 -21.67
N ILE A 168 6.74 9.62 -20.63
CA ILE A 168 7.45 8.39 -20.24
C ILE A 168 6.89 7.94 -18.89
N SER A 169 6.27 6.77 -18.85
CA SER A 169 5.80 6.17 -17.60
C SER A 169 6.83 5.21 -17.02
N SER A 170 7.03 5.26 -15.71
CA SER A 170 7.82 4.30 -14.95
C SER A 170 6.95 3.81 -13.79
N PRO A 171 6.84 2.51 -13.57
CA PRO A 171 7.70 1.41 -14.05
C PRO A 171 7.29 0.79 -15.37
N LEU A 172 6.24 1.23 -15.97
CA LEU A 172 5.77 0.70 -17.24
C LEU A 172 6.41 1.48 -18.37
N ASN A 173 7.45 0.92 -19.01
CA ASN A 173 7.62 1.15 -20.43
C ASN A 173 6.47 0.40 -21.11
N ALA A 174 5.29 1.01 -21.15
CA ALA A 174 4.29 0.59 -22.11
C ALA A 174 4.85 0.88 -23.50
N PRO A 175 4.80 -0.07 -24.43
CA PRO A 175 5.22 0.16 -25.80
C PRO A 175 4.39 1.25 -26.44
#